data_e5c51130d7fb0df15f9ef0263d1dcb85
#
_entry.id   e5c51130d7fb0df15f9ef0263d1dcb85
#
_cell.length_a   1.000
_cell.length_b   1.000
_cell.length_c   1.000
_cell.angle_alpha   90.00
_cell.angle_beta   90.00
_cell.angle_gamma   90.00
#
_symmetry.space_group_name_H-M   'P 1'
#
loop_
_entity.id
_entity.type
_entity.pdbx_description
1 polymer ?
#
loop_
_entity_poly.entity_id
_entity_poly.type
_entity_poly.pdbx_seq_one_letter_code
_entity_poly.pdbx_strand_id
1 'polypeptide(L)'
;MKNVTAGRLGGFMEETEKCCHAELVSASSVSESKFRWTLNQVQGDGVAASTGFTLIELLVVVLIIGILAAIALPQYQQAVYKTKFVQVMPFVKALAEAQDAYYLANGAYSHDLTELDITIPSSYTYRRTYTENNYSYDLLDSKDAYIQIYPGYGGIMAYIKNCPVKSQTGGPYCASYNYPFNHAYNIIGQKPNCSPYAGGEKVKAFGEKVCLSLGGKKETTPWGDKYYL
;
A
#
# COMPACT_ATOMS: atom_id res chain seq x y z
N MET A 1 28.89 28.11 43.55
CA MET A 1 30.13 27.39 43.80
C MET A 1 29.85 25.88 43.84
N LYS A 2 30.19 25.18 42.80
CA LYS A 2 30.90 23.91 42.69
C LYS A 2 30.69 23.38 41.26
N ASN A 3 31.74 23.56 40.47
CA ASN A 3 31.97 22.84 39.19
C ASN A 3 32.14 21.37 39.51
N VAL A 4 31.58 20.49 38.62
CA VAL A 4 32.07 19.15 38.44
C VAL A 4 32.14 18.86 36.92
N THR A 5 33.34 18.76 36.54
CA THR A 5 34.10 18.32 35.39
C THR A 5 33.43 17.27 34.46
N ALA A 6 33.77 17.51 33.20
CA ALA A 6 33.65 16.59 32.04
C ALA A 6 34.34 15.25 32.28
N GLY A 7 33.66 14.18 31.92
CA GLY A 7 34.20 12.83 31.70
C GLY A 7 34.09 12.44 30.23
N ARG A 8 35.23 12.52 29.56
CA ARG A 8 35.50 12.05 28.21
C ARG A 8 36.01 10.62 28.31
N LEU A 9 35.34 9.68 27.66
CA LEU A 9 35.89 8.37 27.22
C LEU A 9 34.92 7.98 26.09
N GLY A 10 35.27 7.83 24.87
CA GLY A 10 36.42 7.11 24.35
C GLY A 10 35.89 5.91 23.59
N GLY A 11 35.78 6.09 22.27
CA GLY A 11 35.93 5.14 21.19
C GLY A 11 35.30 3.76 21.37
N PHE A 12 34.47 3.36 20.46
CA PHE A 12 34.59 2.02 19.92
C PHE A 12 33.83 1.85 18.60
N MET A 13 34.62 1.57 17.60
CA MET A 13 34.41 0.73 16.43
C MET A 13 33.25 1.05 15.44
N GLU A 14 33.68 1.64 14.43
CA GLU A 14 33.47 1.46 13.00
C GLU A 14 33.39 -0.02 12.64
N GLU A 15 32.19 -0.55 12.48
CA GLU A 15 31.99 -1.81 11.76
C GLU A 15 31.49 -1.46 10.36
N THR A 16 32.45 -1.58 9.44
CA THR A 16 32.29 -1.51 8.01
C THR A 16 31.28 -2.53 7.52
N GLU A 17 30.12 -2.05 7.09
CA GLU A 17 29.20 -2.82 6.25
C GLU A 17 29.89 -3.11 4.90
N LYS A 18 30.35 -4.33 4.77
CA LYS A 18 30.68 -4.92 3.46
C LYS A 18 29.37 -5.20 2.72
N CYS A 19 28.92 -4.23 1.97
CA CYS A 19 27.98 -4.46 0.89
C CYS A 19 28.61 -5.40 -0.13
N CYS A 20 27.92 -6.51 -0.41
CA CYS A 20 28.22 -7.44 -1.47
C CYS A 20 28.22 -6.73 -2.83
N HIS A 21 29.40 -6.40 -3.32
CA HIS A 21 29.61 -6.12 -4.72
C HIS A 21 29.36 -7.41 -5.51
N ALA A 22 28.27 -7.45 -6.25
CA ALA A 22 28.13 -8.42 -7.33
C ALA A 22 29.13 -8.02 -8.42
N GLU A 23 30.24 -8.71 -8.46
CA GLU A 23 31.17 -8.64 -9.60
C GLU A 23 30.46 -9.13 -10.86
N LEU A 24 30.28 -8.20 -11.79
CA LEU A 24 30.02 -8.53 -13.20
C LEU A 24 31.27 -9.24 -13.74
N VAL A 25 31.24 -10.57 -13.71
CA VAL A 25 32.23 -11.37 -14.40
C VAL A 25 31.98 -11.17 -15.92
N SER A 26 32.83 -10.35 -16.50
CA SER A 26 33.02 -10.22 -17.93
C SER A 26 33.53 -11.57 -18.46
N ALA A 27 32.64 -12.39 -18.99
CA ALA A 27 33.03 -13.58 -19.74
C ALA A 27 33.35 -13.17 -21.17
N SER A 28 34.54 -12.70 -21.40
CA SER A 28 35.15 -12.61 -22.71
C SER A 28 36.08 -13.78 -22.94
N SER A 29 35.58 -14.87 -23.47
CA SER A 29 36.30 -15.79 -24.33
C SER A 29 35.34 -16.90 -24.81
N VAL A 30 34.46 -16.54 -25.73
CA VAL A 30 33.83 -17.57 -26.57
C VAL A 30 34.78 -17.80 -27.74
N SER A 31 35.48 -18.95 -27.65
CA SER A 31 36.25 -19.47 -28.79
C SER A 31 35.32 -19.59 -30.01
N GLU A 32 35.73 -18.98 -31.12
CA GLU A 32 35.11 -19.19 -32.41
C GLU A 32 35.28 -20.67 -32.81
N SER A 33 34.33 -21.51 -32.41
CA SER A 33 34.14 -22.78 -33.11
C SER A 33 33.44 -22.48 -34.41
N LYS A 34 34.18 -22.56 -35.50
CA LYS A 34 33.65 -22.53 -36.87
C LYS A 34 32.59 -23.61 -37.00
N PHE A 35 31.34 -23.23 -36.84
CA PHE A 35 30.21 -24.05 -37.21
C PHE A 35 30.18 -24.10 -38.76
N ARG A 36 30.78 -25.16 -39.28
CA ARG A 36 30.72 -25.49 -40.71
C ARG A 36 29.34 -26.07 -40.96
N TRP A 37 28.42 -25.26 -41.48
CA TRP A 37 27.14 -25.75 -41.97
C TRP A 37 27.37 -26.63 -43.21
N THR A 38 27.43 -27.92 -43.02
CA THR A 38 27.24 -28.88 -44.11
C THR A 38 25.76 -28.90 -44.43
N LEU A 39 25.41 -28.31 -45.55
CA LEU A 39 24.11 -28.52 -46.20
C LEU A 39 24.01 -29.98 -46.62
N ASN A 40 23.54 -30.84 -45.72
CA ASN A 40 23.00 -32.12 -46.12
C ASN A 40 21.65 -31.84 -46.76
N GLN A 41 21.62 -31.93 -48.12
CA GLN A 41 20.39 -32.10 -48.84
C GLN A 41 19.79 -33.45 -48.42
N VAL A 42 18.91 -33.42 -47.43
CA VAL A 42 17.98 -34.52 -47.18
C VAL A 42 16.87 -34.36 -48.21
N GLN A 43 17.00 -35.09 -49.26
CA GLN A 43 15.94 -35.36 -50.23
C GLN A 43 15.03 -36.41 -49.59
N GLY A 44 13.74 -36.07 -49.35
CA GLY A 44 12.80 -37.12 -48.92
C GLY A 44 11.64 -36.60 -48.12
N ASP A 45 10.51 -36.49 -48.76
CA ASP A 45 9.19 -36.88 -48.32
C ASP A 45 8.51 -36.12 -47.16
N GLY A 46 7.50 -35.35 -47.56
CA GLY A 46 6.41 -35.00 -46.66
C GLY A 46 6.74 -33.86 -45.68
N VAL A 47 7.15 -32.69 -46.17
CA VAL A 47 7.12 -31.48 -45.38
C VAL A 47 5.67 -31.13 -45.16
N ALA A 48 5.12 -31.51 -43.98
CA ALA A 48 3.95 -30.86 -43.46
C ALA A 48 4.27 -29.37 -43.52
N ALA A 49 3.55 -28.63 -44.38
CA ALA A 49 3.72 -27.18 -44.50
C ALA A 49 3.51 -26.57 -43.10
N SER A 50 4.60 -26.25 -42.42
CA SER A 50 4.54 -25.43 -41.24
C SER A 50 4.02 -24.08 -41.71
N THR A 51 2.74 -23.84 -41.53
CA THR A 51 2.11 -22.56 -41.79
C THR A 51 2.80 -21.54 -40.90
N GLY A 52 3.80 -20.88 -41.42
CA GLY A 52 4.47 -19.78 -40.71
C GLY A 52 3.47 -18.66 -40.48
N PHE A 53 3.49 -18.11 -39.26
CA PHE A 53 2.66 -16.97 -38.88
C PHE A 53 3.03 -15.75 -39.73
N THR A 54 2.06 -15.12 -40.37
CA THR A 54 2.32 -13.93 -41.17
C THR A 54 2.55 -12.71 -40.27
N LEU A 55 3.38 -11.78 -40.74
CA LEU A 55 3.66 -10.54 -39.99
C LEU A 55 2.39 -9.72 -39.71
N ILE A 56 1.44 -9.73 -40.63
CA ILE A 56 0.16 -9.05 -40.51
C ILE A 56 -0.75 -9.70 -39.43
N GLU A 57 -0.77 -11.01 -39.32
CA GLU A 57 -1.52 -11.72 -38.28
C GLU A 57 -1.01 -11.36 -36.90
N LEU A 58 0.32 -11.28 -36.70
CA LEU A 58 0.91 -10.84 -35.45
C LEU A 58 0.55 -9.38 -35.13
N LEU A 59 0.63 -8.50 -36.13
CA LEU A 59 0.34 -7.07 -35.97
C LEU A 59 -1.12 -6.83 -35.56
N VAL A 60 -2.07 -7.52 -36.18
CA VAL A 60 -3.50 -7.40 -35.85
C VAL A 60 -3.77 -7.89 -34.42
N VAL A 61 -3.17 -9.01 -34.00
CA VAL A 61 -3.34 -9.54 -32.65
C VAL A 61 -2.82 -8.56 -31.60
N VAL A 62 -1.62 -8.01 -31.76
CA VAL A 62 -1.07 -7.05 -30.78
C VAL A 62 -1.87 -5.75 -30.73
N LEU A 63 -2.43 -5.32 -31.87
CA LEU A 63 -3.32 -4.16 -31.92
C LEU A 63 -4.59 -4.40 -31.10
N ILE A 64 -5.24 -5.55 -31.28
CA ILE A 64 -6.45 -5.91 -30.53
C ILE A 64 -6.17 -6.01 -29.04
N ILE A 65 -5.08 -6.69 -28.66
CA ILE A 65 -4.68 -6.80 -27.24
C ILE A 65 -4.39 -5.42 -26.67
N GLY A 66 -3.73 -4.53 -27.41
CA GLY A 66 -3.44 -3.16 -26.99
C GLY A 66 -4.71 -2.36 -26.66
N ILE A 67 -5.73 -2.45 -27.52
CA ILE A 67 -7.02 -1.76 -27.30
C ILE A 67 -7.75 -2.33 -26.07
N LEU A 68 -7.81 -3.66 -25.95
CA LEU A 68 -8.46 -4.31 -24.81
C LEU A 68 -7.74 -3.99 -23.48
N ALA A 69 -6.41 -4.01 -23.47
CA ALA A 69 -5.61 -3.69 -22.31
C ALA A 69 -5.82 -2.23 -21.84
N ALA A 70 -5.97 -1.29 -22.77
CA ALA A 70 -6.19 0.12 -22.45
C ALA A 70 -7.47 0.35 -21.62
N ILE A 71 -8.50 -0.47 -21.83
CA ILE A 71 -9.77 -0.40 -21.10
C ILE A 71 -9.71 -1.24 -19.81
N ALA A 72 -9.13 -2.43 -19.88
CA ALA A 72 -9.14 -3.38 -18.77
C ALA A 72 -8.20 -2.98 -17.62
N LEU A 73 -7.04 -2.40 -17.90
CA LEU A 73 -6.02 -2.08 -16.89
C LEU A 73 -6.53 -1.12 -15.79
N PRO A 74 -7.20 0.02 -16.10
CA PRO A 74 -7.68 0.92 -15.06
C PRO A 74 -8.77 0.28 -14.19
N GLN A 75 -9.63 -0.55 -14.77
CA GLN A 75 -10.65 -1.29 -14.02
C GLN A 75 -10.04 -2.33 -13.09
N TYR A 76 -9.04 -3.06 -13.56
CA TYR A 76 -8.28 -4.03 -12.76
C TYR A 76 -7.59 -3.35 -11.58
N GLN A 77 -6.91 -2.22 -11.79
CA GLN A 77 -6.27 -1.45 -10.72
C GLN A 77 -7.26 -1.02 -9.65
N GLN A 78 -8.46 -0.56 -10.06
CA GLN A 78 -9.51 -0.18 -9.13
C GLN A 78 -10.01 -1.38 -8.32
N ALA A 79 -10.22 -2.53 -8.95
CA ALA A 79 -10.65 -3.74 -8.28
C ALA A 79 -9.62 -4.24 -7.26
N VAL A 80 -8.34 -4.26 -7.62
CA VAL A 80 -7.24 -4.63 -6.70
C VAL A 80 -7.18 -3.67 -5.50
N TYR A 81 -7.29 -2.37 -5.72
CA TYR A 81 -7.23 -1.41 -4.64
C TYR A 81 -8.45 -1.55 -3.70
N LYS A 82 -9.65 -1.77 -4.26
CA LYS A 82 -10.87 -2.08 -3.49
C LYS A 82 -10.70 -3.34 -2.63
N THR A 83 -10.10 -4.39 -3.16
CA THR A 83 -9.88 -5.64 -2.41
C THR A 83 -9.05 -5.39 -1.15
N LYS A 84 -8.01 -4.54 -1.23
CA LYS A 84 -7.21 -4.17 -0.06
C LYS A 84 -8.04 -3.45 1.00
N PHE A 85 -8.95 -2.57 0.61
CA PHE A 85 -9.90 -1.94 1.54
C PHE A 85 -10.72 -2.98 2.29
N VAL A 86 -11.35 -3.90 1.56
CA VAL A 86 -12.21 -4.94 2.15
C VAL A 86 -11.43 -5.84 3.12
N GLN A 87 -10.14 -6.07 2.87
CA GLN A 87 -9.29 -6.85 3.76
C GLN A 87 -8.94 -6.12 5.07
N VAL A 88 -8.79 -4.79 5.02
CA VAL A 88 -8.40 -3.97 6.19
C VAL A 88 -9.62 -3.62 7.06
N MET A 89 -10.79 -3.44 6.48
CA MET A 89 -12.00 -2.99 7.18
C MET A 89 -12.37 -3.84 8.42
N PRO A 90 -12.38 -5.19 8.37
CA PRO A 90 -12.72 -6.01 9.54
C PRO A 90 -11.73 -5.83 10.69
N PHE A 91 -10.44 -5.71 10.39
CA PHE A 91 -9.42 -5.49 11.40
C PHE A 91 -9.55 -4.11 12.06
N VAL A 92 -9.81 -3.05 11.28
CA VAL A 92 -10.07 -1.70 11.82
C VAL A 92 -11.30 -1.70 12.71
N LYS A 93 -12.36 -2.41 12.33
CA LYS A 93 -13.56 -2.55 13.14
C LYS A 93 -13.26 -3.27 14.46
N ALA A 94 -12.59 -4.41 14.42
CA ALA A 94 -12.22 -5.16 15.62
C ALA A 94 -11.34 -4.33 16.57
N LEU A 95 -10.42 -3.54 16.03
CA LEU A 95 -9.56 -2.63 16.79
C LEU A 95 -10.37 -1.51 17.47
N ALA A 96 -11.38 -0.97 16.78
CA ALA A 96 -12.28 0.03 17.36
C ALA A 96 -13.16 -0.57 18.48
N GLU A 97 -13.68 -1.79 18.27
CA GLU A 97 -14.45 -2.51 19.29
C GLU A 97 -13.61 -2.82 20.54
N ALA A 98 -12.32 -3.18 20.36
CA ALA A 98 -11.40 -3.38 21.49
C ALA A 98 -11.14 -2.06 22.24
N GLN A 99 -11.00 -0.95 21.55
CA GLN A 99 -10.88 0.38 22.17
C GLN A 99 -12.15 0.78 22.92
N ASP A 100 -13.32 0.53 22.37
CA ASP A 100 -14.58 0.81 23.05
C ASP A 100 -14.76 -0.07 24.31
N ALA A 101 -14.36 -1.34 24.26
CA ALA A 101 -14.36 -2.23 25.41
C ALA A 101 -13.41 -1.74 26.52
N TYR A 102 -12.22 -1.30 26.15
CA TYR A 102 -11.26 -0.69 27.08
C TYR A 102 -11.82 0.58 27.71
N TYR A 103 -12.47 1.44 26.92
CA TYR A 103 -13.11 2.66 27.40
C TYR A 103 -14.20 2.38 28.46
N LEU A 104 -15.04 1.35 28.22
CA LEU A 104 -16.09 0.97 29.17
C LEU A 104 -15.51 0.51 30.52
N ALA A 105 -14.32 -0.08 30.52
CA ALA A 105 -13.68 -0.53 31.75
C ALA A 105 -12.89 0.57 32.46
N ASN A 106 -12.29 1.51 31.73
CA ASN A 106 -11.29 2.44 32.23
C ASN A 106 -11.73 3.92 32.15
N GLY A 107 -12.80 4.25 31.47
CA GLY A 107 -13.30 5.62 31.25
C GLY A 107 -12.50 6.46 30.27
N ALA A 108 -11.47 5.89 29.63
CA ALA A 108 -10.63 6.54 28.62
C ALA A 108 -10.19 5.52 27.57
N TYR A 109 -9.87 5.97 26.36
CA TYR A 109 -9.27 5.14 25.31
C TYR A 109 -7.78 4.94 25.57
N SER A 110 -7.28 3.73 25.28
CA SER A 110 -5.88 3.41 25.47
C SER A 110 -5.00 4.03 24.38
N HIS A 111 -3.83 4.52 24.80
CA HIS A 111 -2.71 4.92 23.93
C HIS A 111 -1.67 3.79 23.77
N ASP A 112 -1.92 2.62 24.34
CA ASP A 112 -1.04 1.46 24.22
C ASP A 112 -1.84 0.26 23.73
N LEU A 113 -1.60 -0.15 22.49
CA LEU A 113 -2.31 -1.28 21.88
C LEU A 113 -2.06 -2.62 22.60
N THR A 114 -1.02 -2.70 23.45
CA THR A 114 -0.74 -3.89 24.26
C THR A 114 -1.72 -4.07 25.42
N GLU A 115 -2.44 -3.00 25.78
CA GLU A 115 -3.48 -3.05 26.81
C GLU A 115 -4.85 -3.52 26.28
N LEU A 116 -4.98 -3.59 24.97
CA LEU A 116 -6.21 -4.01 24.32
C LEU A 116 -6.27 -5.54 24.16
N ASP A 117 -7.43 -6.10 24.37
CA ASP A 117 -7.70 -7.53 24.13
C ASP A 117 -7.89 -7.80 22.62
N ILE A 118 -6.81 -7.59 21.87
CA ILE A 118 -6.79 -7.83 20.41
C ILE A 118 -5.43 -8.36 19.97
N THR A 119 -5.45 -9.34 19.09
CA THR A 119 -4.23 -9.83 18.46
C THR A 119 -3.91 -9.01 17.21
N ILE A 120 -2.78 -8.31 17.23
CA ILE A 120 -2.28 -7.59 16.05
C ILE A 120 -1.67 -8.61 15.09
N PRO A 121 -2.12 -8.68 13.82
CA PRO A 121 -1.54 -9.58 12.83
C PRO A 121 -0.05 -9.30 12.64
N SER A 122 0.75 -10.35 12.48
CA SER A 122 2.22 -10.25 12.31
C SER A 122 2.66 -9.47 11.06
N SER A 123 1.74 -9.22 10.13
CA SER A 123 1.97 -8.36 8.97
C SER A 123 2.04 -6.88 9.30
N TYR A 124 1.62 -6.47 10.50
CA TYR A 124 1.70 -5.09 10.97
C TYR A 124 2.86 -4.90 11.93
N THR A 125 3.60 -3.81 11.74
CA THR A 125 4.58 -3.31 12.71
C THR A 125 3.92 -2.23 13.54
N TYR A 126 3.82 -2.45 14.85
CA TYR A 126 3.34 -1.44 15.79
C TYR A 126 4.44 -0.43 16.10
N ARG A 127 4.11 0.83 16.01
CA ARG A 127 4.95 1.94 16.43
C ARG A 127 4.19 2.77 17.45
N ARG A 128 4.80 2.91 18.61
CA ARG A 128 4.20 3.65 19.74
C ARG A 128 4.09 5.12 19.41
N THR A 129 3.02 5.71 19.85
CA THR A 129 2.58 7.12 19.84
C THR A 129 3.46 8.13 19.09
N TYR A 130 2.94 8.61 17.98
CA TYR A 130 3.45 9.79 17.28
C TYR A 130 2.65 11.02 17.70
N THR A 131 3.32 12.17 17.83
CA THR A 131 2.66 13.46 18.01
C THR A 131 2.93 14.33 16.79
N GLU A 132 1.87 14.66 16.07
CA GLU A 132 1.92 15.55 14.91
C GLU A 132 0.82 16.60 15.02
N ASN A 133 1.17 17.90 14.84
CA ASN A 133 0.21 19.00 14.92
C ASN A 133 -0.64 19.01 16.23
N ASN A 134 -0.03 18.75 17.38
CA ASN A 134 -0.69 18.59 18.68
C ASN A 134 -1.61 17.35 18.84
N TYR A 135 -1.53 16.38 17.95
CA TYR A 135 -2.34 15.16 18.02
C TYR A 135 -1.47 13.95 18.21
N SER A 136 -1.78 13.16 19.20
CA SER A 136 -1.11 11.88 19.46
C SER A 136 -1.91 10.74 18.85
N TYR A 137 -1.25 9.89 18.09
CA TYR A 137 -1.84 8.69 17.51
C TYR A 137 -0.87 7.53 17.57
N ASP A 138 -1.41 6.35 17.73
CA ASP A 138 -0.66 5.11 17.59
C ASP A 138 -0.68 4.65 16.13
N LEU A 139 0.38 3.95 15.74
CA LEU A 139 0.60 3.59 14.35
C LEU A 139 0.79 2.09 14.18
N LEU A 140 0.00 1.51 13.29
CA LEU A 140 0.23 0.19 12.72
C LEU A 140 0.60 0.33 11.24
N ASP A 141 1.76 -0.18 10.89
CA ASP A 141 2.29 -0.11 9.52
C ASP A 141 2.45 -1.51 8.92
N SER A 142 1.93 -1.69 7.71
CA SER A 142 2.06 -2.91 6.91
C SER A 142 2.42 -2.58 5.47
N LYS A 143 2.66 -3.60 4.65
CA LYS A 143 2.89 -3.45 3.21
C LYS A 143 1.72 -2.76 2.50
N ASP A 144 0.49 -3.08 2.89
CA ASP A 144 -0.72 -2.67 2.16
C ASP A 144 -1.53 -1.57 2.85
N ALA A 145 -1.32 -1.34 4.15
CA ALA A 145 -2.06 -0.35 4.92
C ALA A 145 -1.20 0.36 5.96
N TYR A 146 -1.61 1.57 6.27
CA TYR A 146 -1.08 2.42 7.32
C TYR A 146 -2.27 2.85 8.19
N ILE A 147 -2.31 2.38 9.44
CA ILE A 147 -3.44 2.59 10.33
C ILE A 147 -3.02 3.50 11.47
N GLN A 148 -3.72 4.60 11.61
CA GLN A 148 -3.56 5.57 12.68
C GLN A 148 -4.73 5.44 13.64
N ILE A 149 -4.43 5.28 14.93
CA ILE A 149 -5.40 5.18 15.99
C ILE A 149 -5.31 6.46 16.82
N TYR A 150 -6.39 7.21 16.89
CA TYR A 150 -6.47 8.50 17.55
C TYR A 150 -7.37 8.42 18.79
N PRO A 151 -6.85 8.04 19.98
CA PRO A 151 -7.65 7.99 21.19
C PRO A 151 -8.29 9.35 21.54
N GLY A 152 -7.56 10.45 21.38
CA GLY A 152 -8.04 11.80 21.64
C GLY A 152 -9.05 12.34 20.63
N TYR A 153 -9.04 11.85 19.37
CA TYR A 153 -10.00 12.24 18.33
C TYR A 153 -11.17 11.28 18.19
N GLY A 154 -11.07 10.15 18.84
CA GLY A 154 -12.11 9.18 18.92
C GLY A 154 -12.33 8.33 17.68
N GLY A 155 -11.25 7.83 17.09
CA GLY A 155 -11.41 6.91 15.99
C GLY A 155 -10.12 6.44 15.35
N ILE A 156 -10.27 5.67 14.30
CA ILE A 156 -9.19 5.05 13.53
C ILE A 156 -9.26 5.51 12.08
N MET A 157 -8.11 5.83 11.51
CA MET A 157 -7.95 6.15 10.08
C MET A 157 -7.02 5.14 9.44
N ALA A 158 -7.52 4.34 8.52
CA ALA A 158 -6.74 3.38 7.75
C ALA A 158 -6.51 3.89 6.33
N TYR A 159 -5.27 4.15 5.99
CA TYR A 159 -4.83 4.56 4.65
C TYR A 159 -4.37 3.34 3.88
N ILE A 160 -4.95 3.09 2.72
CA ILE A 160 -4.56 1.98 1.88
C ILE A 160 -3.42 2.41 0.96
N LYS A 161 -2.30 1.70 1.06
CA LYS A 161 -1.07 1.97 0.30
C LYS A 161 -1.16 1.51 -1.15
N ASN A 162 -0.13 1.88 -1.91
CA ASN A 162 0.04 1.48 -3.30
C ASN A 162 -1.11 1.97 -4.20
N CYS A 163 -1.45 3.26 -4.06
CA CYS A 163 -2.33 3.94 -4.99
C CYS A 163 -1.76 3.85 -6.41
N PRO A 164 -2.51 3.38 -7.41
CA PRO A 164 -2.02 3.27 -8.79
C PRO A 164 -1.84 4.62 -9.47
N VAL A 165 -2.39 5.69 -8.87
CA VAL A 165 -2.27 7.06 -9.35
C VAL A 165 -1.23 7.80 -8.51
N LYS A 166 -0.24 8.44 -9.16
CA LYS A 166 0.78 9.22 -8.47
C LYS A 166 0.18 10.46 -7.81
N SER A 167 0.41 10.59 -6.50
CA SER A 167 0.02 11.76 -5.73
C SER A 167 0.96 12.93 -6.01
N GLN A 168 0.42 14.15 -6.06
CA GLN A 168 1.19 15.39 -6.15
C GLN A 168 1.79 15.80 -4.80
N THR A 169 1.22 15.33 -3.69
CA THR A 169 1.63 15.63 -2.32
C THR A 169 2.53 14.56 -1.70
N GLY A 170 2.93 13.55 -2.48
CA GLY A 170 3.90 12.53 -2.09
C GLY A 170 3.36 11.32 -1.31
N GLY A 171 2.09 11.30 -0.92
CA GLY A 171 1.50 10.15 -0.23
C GLY A 171 1.18 8.97 -1.17
N PRO A 172 1.41 7.72 -0.76
CA PRO A 172 1.11 6.54 -1.58
C PRO A 172 -0.37 6.10 -1.51
N TYR A 173 -1.27 6.98 -1.07
CA TYR A 173 -2.66 6.68 -0.76
C TYR A 173 -3.61 7.31 -1.77
N CYS A 174 -4.74 6.64 -2.05
CA CYS A 174 -5.83 7.20 -2.84
C CYS A 174 -7.07 7.52 -1.99
N ALA A 175 -7.26 6.78 -0.93
CA ALA A 175 -8.38 6.96 -0.01
C ALA A 175 -8.04 6.38 1.37
N SER A 176 -8.79 6.80 2.39
CA SER A 176 -8.76 6.27 3.74
C SER A 176 -10.09 5.66 4.13
N TYR A 177 -10.05 4.65 4.98
CA TYR A 177 -11.20 4.15 5.70
C TYR A 177 -11.15 4.70 7.13
N ASN A 178 -12.22 5.36 7.55
CA ASN A 178 -12.31 6.00 8.85
C ASN A 178 -13.38 5.30 9.67
N TYR A 179 -13.05 4.91 10.88
CA TYR A 179 -13.95 4.24 11.81
C TYR A 179 -13.98 5.01 13.14
N PRO A 180 -15.12 5.60 13.53
CA PRO A 180 -15.28 6.33 14.77
C PRO A 180 -15.40 5.39 15.98
N PHE A 181 -14.97 5.86 17.16
CA PHE A 181 -15.28 5.23 18.44
C PHE A 181 -16.66 5.68 18.95
N ASN A 182 -17.32 4.84 19.72
CA ASN A 182 -18.71 5.09 20.14
C ASN A 182 -18.85 6.21 21.18
N HIS A 183 -17.82 6.43 22.01
CA HIS A 183 -17.87 7.33 23.17
C HIS A 183 -16.99 8.57 23.03
N ALA A 184 -16.47 8.85 21.86
CA ALA A 184 -15.59 9.99 21.63
C ALA A 184 -16.27 11.12 20.86
N TYR A 185 -15.77 12.36 21.10
CA TYR A 185 -16.10 13.50 20.25
C TYR A 185 -15.42 13.34 18.91
N ASN A 186 -16.19 13.03 17.89
CA ASN A 186 -15.67 12.54 16.63
C ASN A 186 -15.40 13.64 15.60
N ILE A 187 -14.13 13.93 15.33
CA ILE A 187 -13.70 14.68 14.14
C ILE A 187 -13.70 13.76 12.89
N ILE A 188 -13.49 12.46 13.09
CA ILE A 188 -13.42 11.44 12.01
C ILE A 188 -14.78 11.25 11.33
N GLY A 189 -15.89 11.52 12.04
CA GLY A 189 -17.26 11.33 11.59
C GLY A 189 -18.03 10.44 12.56
N GLN A 190 -19.37 10.45 12.46
CA GLN A 190 -20.23 9.70 13.38
C GLN A 190 -20.47 8.25 12.95
N LYS A 191 -20.10 7.90 11.73
CA LYS A 191 -20.28 6.57 11.13
C LYS A 191 -19.05 6.19 10.34
N PRO A 192 -18.80 4.88 10.15
CA PRO A 192 -17.75 4.42 9.26
C PRO A 192 -17.89 5.04 7.87
N ASN A 193 -16.77 5.55 7.35
CA ASN A 193 -16.78 6.23 6.07
C ASN A 193 -15.49 6.00 5.30
N CYS A 194 -15.55 6.14 3.98
CA CYS A 194 -14.43 6.21 3.08
C CYS A 194 -14.21 7.66 2.66
N SER A 195 -12.98 8.16 2.75
CA SER A 195 -12.63 9.51 2.33
C SER A 195 -11.57 9.48 1.25
N PRO A 196 -11.80 10.10 0.08
CA PRO A 196 -10.78 10.25 -0.95
C PRO A 196 -9.60 11.07 -0.43
N TYR A 197 -8.39 10.67 -0.78
CA TYR A 197 -7.19 11.37 -0.36
C TYR A 197 -6.94 12.64 -1.21
N ALA A 198 -6.56 13.73 -0.56
CA ALA A 198 -6.35 15.04 -1.19
C ALA A 198 -4.97 15.16 -1.89
N GLY A 199 -4.53 14.11 -2.60
CA GLY A 199 -3.25 14.04 -3.30
C GLY A 199 -3.23 14.63 -4.72
N GLY A 200 -4.19 15.49 -5.06
CA GLY A 200 -4.42 16.04 -6.40
C GLY A 200 -5.67 15.46 -7.05
N GLU A 201 -6.19 16.13 -8.10
CA GLU A 201 -7.48 15.79 -8.72
C GLU A 201 -7.59 14.34 -9.18
N LYS A 202 -6.55 13.80 -9.83
CA LYS A 202 -6.55 12.42 -10.33
C LYS A 202 -6.61 11.39 -9.19
N VAL A 203 -5.90 11.65 -8.09
CA VAL A 203 -5.89 10.80 -6.89
C VAL A 203 -7.24 10.86 -6.21
N LYS A 204 -7.80 12.07 -6.03
CA LYS A 204 -9.13 12.27 -5.46
C LYS A 204 -10.19 11.55 -6.30
N ALA A 205 -10.21 11.74 -7.62
CA ALA A 205 -11.18 11.10 -8.51
C ALA A 205 -11.07 9.56 -8.48
N PHE A 206 -9.86 9.00 -8.36
CA PHE A 206 -9.69 7.56 -8.18
C PHE A 206 -10.23 7.09 -6.82
N GLY A 207 -9.90 7.80 -5.74
CA GLY A 207 -10.41 7.52 -4.40
C GLY A 207 -11.93 7.58 -4.32
N GLU A 208 -12.57 8.56 -4.96
CA GLU A 208 -14.03 8.68 -5.07
C GLU A 208 -14.65 7.44 -5.73
N LYS A 209 -14.09 6.99 -6.86
CA LYS A 209 -14.56 5.76 -7.53
C LYS A 209 -14.45 4.54 -6.64
N VAL A 210 -13.37 4.43 -5.86
CA VAL A 210 -13.20 3.34 -4.89
C VAL A 210 -14.27 3.43 -3.80
N CYS A 211 -14.46 4.58 -3.16
CA CYS A 211 -15.45 4.77 -2.11
C CYS A 211 -16.88 4.48 -2.60
N LEU A 212 -17.25 4.93 -3.79
CA LEU A 212 -18.54 4.62 -4.42
C LEU A 212 -18.69 3.11 -4.70
N SER A 213 -17.61 2.46 -5.15
CA SER A 213 -17.63 1.02 -5.41
C SER A 213 -17.79 0.15 -4.16
N LEU A 214 -17.47 0.70 -2.99
CA LEU A 214 -17.71 0.08 -1.68
C LEU A 214 -19.17 0.24 -1.20
N GLY A 215 -19.99 0.97 -1.93
CA GLY A 215 -21.38 1.26 -1.58
C GLY A 215 -21.54 2.59 -0.83
N GLY A 216 -20.48 3.38 -0.73
CA GLY A 216 -20.51 4.65 0.02
C GLY A 216 -21.47 5.67 -0.57
N LYS A 217 -22.27 6.30 0.30
CA LYS A 217 -23.13 7.43 -0.04
C LYS A 217 -22.39 8.73 0.25
N LYS A 218 -22.26 9.58 -0.78
CA LYS A 218 -21.53 10.84 -0.68
C LYS A 218 -22.28 11.83 0.23
N GLU A 219 -21.53 12.42 1.15
CA GLU A 219 -21.93 13.57 1.93
C GLU A 219 -20.80 14.60 1.96
N THR A 220 -21.11 15.87 1.68
CA THR A 220 -20.13 16.94 1.73
C THR A 220 -20.11 17.53 3.13
N THR A 221 -18.97 17.42 3.80
CA THR A 221 -18.74 17.95 5.13
C THR A 221 -17.78 19.15 5.08
N PRO A 222 -17.67 19.96 6.15
CA PRO A 222 -16.66 21.04 6.22
C PRO A 222 -15.22 20.55 6.05
N TRP A 223 -15.00 19.27 6.30
CA TRP A 223 -13.69 18.58 6.22
C TRP A 223 -13.47 17.86 4.87
N GLY A 224 -14.35 18.08 3.90
CA GLY A 224 -14.31 17.43 2.59
C GLY A 224 -15.41 16.40 2.37
N ASP A 225 -15.37 15.76 1.20
CA ASP A 225 -16.34 14.73 0.83
C ASP A 225 -16.08 13.43 1.59
N LYS A 226 -17.11 12.90 2.25
CA LYS A 226 -17.10 11.58 2.93
C LYS A 226 -18.12 10.66 2.27
N TYR A 227 -17.81 9.40 2.23
CA TYR A 227 -18.67 8.35 1.65
C TYR A 227 -19.02 7.37 2.76
N TYR A 228 -20.21 7.52 3.35
CA TYR A 228 -20.69 6.65 4.44
C TYR A 228 -21.06 5.27 3.91
N LEU A 229 -20.55 4.24 4.59
CA LEU A 229 -20.68 2.83 4.22
C LEU A 229 -21.80 2.15 5.01
#